data_27e26807abfb072e126a9bf1a5c4f890
#
_entry.id   27e26807abfb072e126a9bf1a5c4f890
#
_cell.length_a   1.000
_cell.length_b   1.000
_cell.length_c   1.000
_cell.angle_alpha   90.00
_cell.angle_beta   90.00
_cell.angle_gamma   90.00
#
_symmetry.space_group_name_H-M   'P 1'
#
loop_
_entity.id
_entity.type
_entity.pdbx_description
1 polymer ?
#
loop_
_entity_poly.entity_id
_entity_poly.type
_entity_poly.pdbx_seq_one_letter_code
_entity_poly.pdbx_strand_id
1 'polypeptide(L)'
;MKTDRIAETENEYPDKSALRENIEAILVAIVIALFIRTFVVQAFKIPSGSMKQTLQIGDHILVNKFIYGLKVPYLRKNIIAIKKPNRGDIVVFKYPVDPSKDFIKRVIGISGDVIEIRDKKLYVNQERVNHAYGVYTDSRILPAHIRPRDNFGPVTVPEHSLFVMGDNR
;
A
#
# COMPACT_ATOMS: atom_id res chain seq x y z
N MET A 1 -9.10 -19.71 -74.00
CA MET A 1 -9.64 -19.03 -72.82
C MET A 1 -9.27 -19.91 -71.63
N LYS A 2 -8.13 -19.58 -70.96
CA LYS A 2 -7.56 -20.34 -69.79
C LYS A 2 -8.04 -19.67 -68.55
N THR A 3 -8.80 -20.38 -67.78
CA THR A 3 -9.25 -19.91 -66.45
C THR A 3 -8.22 -20.35 -65.43
N ASP A 4 -7.43 -19.42 -64.91
CA ASP A 4 -6.49 -19.67 -63.85
C ASP A 4 -7.28 -19.82 -62.52
N ARG A 5 -7.25 -21.02 -61.95
CA ARG A 5 -7.70 -21.27 -60.59
C ARG A 5 -6.59 -20.80 -59.64
N ILE A 6 -6.88 -19.75 -58.94
CA ILE A 6 -6.09 -19.36 -57.79
C ILE A 6 -6.35 -20.41 -56.71
N ALA A 7 -5.33 -21.20 -56.37
CA ALA A 7 -5.34 -22.09 -55.24
C ALA A 7 -5.25 -21.25 -53.98
N GLU A 8 -6.35 -21.12 -53.22
CA GLU A 8 -6.33 -20.64 -51.86
C GLU A 8 -5.58 -21.68 -51.02
N THR A 9 -4.38 -21.32 -50.58
CA THR A 9 -3.66 -22.06 -49.57
C THR A 9 -4.35 -21.80 -48.23
N GLU A 10 -5.30 -22.64 -47.86
CA GLU A 10 -5.76 -22.74 -46.48
C GLU A 10 -4.55 -23.05 -45.58
N ASN A 11 -4.20 -22.09 -44.74
CA ASN A 11 -3.24 -22.27 -43.69
C ASN A 11 -3.90 -23.19 -42.63
N GLU A 12 -3.73 -24.47 -42.80
CA GLU A 12 -4.15 -25.51 -41.86
C GLU A 12 -3.30 -25.40 -40.60
N TYR A 13 -3.73 -24.56 -39.63
CA TYR A 13 -3.19 -24.63 -38.29
C TYR A 13 -3.56 -25.97 -37.70
N PRO A 14 -2.58 -26.75 -37.14
CA PRO A 14 -2.87 -28.06 -36.60
C PRO A 14 -3.92 -27.95 -35.50
N ASP A 15 -5.03 -28.65 -35.68
CA ASP A 15 -6.18 -28.65 -34.78
C ASP A 15 -5.73 -29.22 -33.41
N LYS A 16 -5.44 -28.34 -32.49
CA LYS A 16 -5.09 -28.73 -31.12
C LYS A 16 -6.31 -29.37 -30.50
N SER A 17 -6.17 -30.55 -29.91
CA SER A 17 -7.32 -31.16 -29.23
C SER A 17 -7.85 -30.18 -28.16
N ALA A 18 -9.17 -30.05 -28.04
CA ALA A 18 -9.82 -29.14 -27.07
C ALA A 18 -9.32 -29.34 -25.63
N LEU A 19 -8.91 -30.55 -25.28
CA LEU A 19 -8.29 -30.87 -24.01
C LEU A 19 -6.94 -30.14 -23.82
N ARG A 20 -6.10 -30.11 -24.85
CA ARG A 20 -4.80 -29.45 -24.81
C ARG A 20 -4.96 -27.92 -24.70
N GLU A 21 -5.88 -27.34 -25.46
CA GLU A 21 -6.18 -25.90 -25.36
C GLU A 21 -6.68 -25.50 -23.99
N ASN A 22 -7.57 -26.30 -23.40
CA ASN A 22 -8.06 -26.07 -22.05
C ASN A 22 -6.94 -26.16 -21.01
N ILE A 23 -6.05 -27.14 -21.13
CA ILE A 23 -4.89 -27.30 -20.22
C ILE A 23 -3.93 -26.10 -20.37
N GLU A 24 -3.59 -25.69 -21.60
CA GLU A 24 -2.73 -24.54 -21.86
C GLU A 24 -3.36 -23.26 -21.27
N ALA A 25 -4.66 -23.04 -21.46
CA ALA A 25 -5.39 -21.90 -20.91
C ALA A 25 -5.37 -21.89 -19.37
N ILE A 26 -5.62 -23.02 -18.73
CA ILE A 26 -5.58 -23.17 -17.27
C ILE A 26 -4.17 -22.88 -16.73
N LEU A 27 -3.13 -23.43 -17.36
CA LEU A 27 -1.76 -23.17 -16.94
C LEU A 27 -1.40 -21.69 -17.04
N VAL A 28 -1.76 -21.03 -18.15
CA VAL A 28 -1.54 -19.59 -18.32
C VAL A 28 -2.30 -18.80 -17.26
N ALA A 29 -3.56 -19.14 -16.99
CA ALA A 29 -4.37 -18.49 -15.96
C ALA A 29 -3.75 -18.63 -14.55
N ILE A 30 -3.24 -19.81 -14.21
CA ILE A 30 -2.54 -20.07 -12.94
C ILE A 30 -1.28 -19.22 -12.84
N VAL A 31 -0.45 -19.16 -13.90
CA VAL A 31 0.78 -18.34 -13.90
C VAL A 31 0.45 -16.87 -13.71
N ILE A 32 -0.55 -16.35 -14.44
CA ILE A 32 -1.00 -14.96 -14.30
C ILE A 32 -1.53 -14.69 -12.87
N ALA A 33 -2.35 -15.59 -12.34
CA ALA A 33 -2.89 -15.45 -10.97
C ALA A 33 -1.78 -15.43 -9.91
N LEU A 34 -0.79 -16.33 -10.04
CA LEU A 34 0.38 -16.36 -9.15
C LEU A 34 1.22 -15.09 -9.30
N PHE A 35 1.41 -14.59 -10.51
CA PHE A 35 2.11 -13.34 -10.77
C PHE A 35 1.40 -12.16 -10.09
N ILE A 36 0.09 -12.03 -10.31
CA ILE A 36 -0.72 -10.97 -9.69
C ILE A 36 -0.65 -11.05 -8.17
N ARG A 37 -0.87 -12.23 -7.59
CA ARG A 37 -0.81 -12.45 -6.13
C ARG A 37 0.56 -12.12 -5.55
N THR A 38 1.63 -12.48 -6.23
CA THR A 38 3.00 -12.30 -5.73
C THR A 38 3.45 -10.84 -5.83
N PHE A 39 3.18 -10.19 -6.95
CA PHE A 39 3.77 -8.89 -7.28
C PHE A 39 2.80 -7.71 -7.22
N VAL A 40 1.51 -7.90 -7.49
CA VAL A 40 0.56 -6.79 -7.66
C VAL A 40 -0.21 -6.50 -6.38
N VAL A 41 -0.83 -7.52 -5.78
CA VAL A 41 -1.81 -7.35 -4.71
C VAL A 41 -1.53 -8.29 -3.56
N GLN A 42 -1.65 -7.76 -2.34
CA GLN A 42 -1.62 -8.57 -1.13
C GLN A 42 -2.84 -8.29 -0.28
N ALA A 43 -3.54 -9.37 0.13
CA ALA A 43 -4.61 -9.28 1.09
C ALA A 43 -4.04 -9.23 2.51
N PHE A 44 -4.56 -8.32 3.33
CA PHE A 44 -4.27 -8.21 4.76
C PHE A 44 -5.56 -8.23 5.55
N LYS A 45 -5.53 -8.89 6.71
CA LYS A 45 -6.57 -8.77 7.72
C LYS A 45 -6.15 -7.77 8.77
N ILE A 46 -7.00 -6.83 9.14
CA ILE A 46 -6.72 -5.78 10.12
C ILE A 46 -6.69 -6.37 11.54
N PRO A 47 -5.53 -6.43 12.21
CA PRO A 47 -5.43 -7.05 13.53
C PRO A 47 -5.66 -6.06 14.68
N SER A 48 -5.58 -4.75 14.46
CA SER A 48 -5.59 -3.75 15.51
C SER A 48 -6.51 -2.57 15.23
N GLY A 49 -7.01 -1.93 16.29
CA GLY A 49 -7.93 -0.79 16.18
C GLY A 49 -7.25 0.57 15.97
N SER A 50 -5.96 0.63 15.63
CA SER A 50 -5.25 1.91 15.51
C SER A 50 -5.71 2.77 14.34
N MET A 51 -6.45 2.20 13.38
CA MET A 51 -7.07 2.87 12.25
C MET A 51 -8.60 2.87 12.36
N LYS A 52 -9.14 2.64 13.57
CA LYS A 52 -10.58 2.54 13.82
C LYS A 52 -11.30 3.78 13.29
N GLN A 53 -12.48 3.59 12.78
CA GLN A 53 -13.33 4.44 11.94
C GLN A 53 -12.96 4.44 10.45
N THR A 54 -11.68 4.37 10.08
CA THR A 54 -11.28 4.20 8.67
C THR A 54 -11.22 2.72 8.31
N LEU A 55 -10.62 1.90 9.19
CA LEU A 55 -10.48 0.45 9.04
C LEU A 55 -10.85 -0.22 10.35
N GLN A 56 -11.73 -1.22 10.30
CA GLN A 56 -12.17 -1.95 11.49
C GLN A 56 -11.34 -3.22 11.72
N ILE A 57 -11.29 -3.67 12.96
CA ILE A 57 -10.65 -4.94 13.30
C ILE A 57 -11.41 -6.07 12.59
N GLY A 58 -10.69 -6.90 11.86
CA GLY A 58 -11.25 -8.01 11.09
C GLY A 58 -11.49 -7.72 9.62
N ASP A 59 -11.46 -6.46 9.19
CA ASP A 59 -11.57 -6.09 7.78
C ASP A 59 -10.46 -6.76 6.95
N HIS A 60 -10.82 -7.14 5.72
CA HIS A 60 -9.88 -7.59 4.72
C HIS A 60 -9.64 -6.48 3.71
N ILE A 61 -8.39 -6.06 3.59
CA ILE A 61 -7.98 -5.02 2.65
C ILE A 61 -7.06 -5.59 1.58
N LEU A 62 -7.13 -4.99 0.39
CA LEU A 62 -6.21 -5.28 -0.70
C LEU A 62 -5.19 -4.15 -0.80
N VAL A 63 -3.92 -4.51 -0.66
CA VAL A 63 -2.81 -3.55 -0.72
C VAL A 63 -2.11 -3.68 -2.06
N ASN A 64 -2.00 -2.55 -2.77
CA ASN A 64 -1.25 -2.46 -4.01
C ASN A 64 0.26 -2.36 -3.68
N LYS A 65 1.03 -3.37 -4.11
CA LYS A 65 2.48 -3.43 -3.86
C LYS A 65 3.30 -2.56 -4.79
N PHE A 66 2.77 -2.23 -5.98
CA PHE A 66 3.53 -1.48 -6.99
C PHE A 66 3.61 0.01 -6.73
N ILE A 67 2.63 0.58 -6.03
CA ILE A 67 2.43 2.03 -6.00
C ILE A 67 3.64 2.78 -5.44
N TYR A 68 4.32 2.20 -4.44
CA TYR A 68 5.48 2.79 -3.77
C TYR A 68 6.80 2.08 -4.06
N GLY A 69 6.82 1.21 -5.07
CA GLY A 69 8.01 0.52 -5.55
C GLY A 69 8.07 -0.97 -5.22
N LEU A 70 8.51 -1.73 -6.19
CA LEU A 70 8.83 -3.15 -6.06
C LEU A 70 10.19 -3.31 -5.37
N LYS A 71 10.17 -3.89 -4.17
CA LYS A 71 11.39 -4.42 -3.54
C LYS A 71 11.64 -5.81 -4.11
N VAL A 72 12.62 -5.95 -5.00
CA VAL A 72 13.08 -7.29 -5.40
C VAL A 72 13.87 -7.88 -4.23
N PRO A 73 13.50 -9.12 -3.78
CA PRO A 73 14.21 -9.82 -2.72
C PRO A 73 15.63 -9.98 -3.09
N TYR A 74 16.66 -9.67 -2.93
CA TYR A 74 18.08 -9.76 -3.32
C TYR A 74 18.69 -8.45 -3.88
N LEU A 75 17.93 -7.58 -4.52
CA LEU A 75 18.38 -6.26 -4.93
C LEU A 75 17.79 -5.23 -3.96
N ARG A 76 18.59 -4.71 -3.03
CA ARG A 76 18.17 -3.68 -2.05
C ARG A 76 17.73 -2.34 -2.69
N LYS A 77 17.45 -2.32 -3.99
CA LYS A 77 17.00 -1.15 -4.74
C LYS A 77 15.52 -1.29 -5.13
N ASN A 78 14.75 -0.23 -4.93
CA ASN A 78 13.43 -0.11 -5.53
C ASN A 78 13.59 0.03 -7.04
N ILE A 79 13.15 -0.95 -7.81
CA ILE A 79 13.36 -0.94 -9.27
C ILE A 79 12.39 0.00 -9.96
N ILE A 80 11.17 0.12 -9.47
CA ILE A 80 10.16 1.01 -10.06
C ILE A 80 9.31 1.58 -8.91
N ALA A 81 9.41 2.87 -8.64
CA ALA A 81 8.45 3.58 -7.79
C ALA A 81 7.54 4.40 -8.71
N ILE A 82 6.26 4.08 -8.75
CA ILE A 82 5.28 4.81 -9.58
C ILE A 82 4.94 6.13 -8.92
N LYS A 83 4.86 6.15 -7.60
CA LYS A 83 4.45 7.32 -6.82
C LYS A 83 5.22 7.38 -5.50
N LYS A 84 5.53 8.59 -5.03
CA LYS A 84 5.97 8.79 -3.64
C LYS A 84 4.74 8.90 -2.75
N PRO A 85 4.80 8.41 -1.49
CA PRO A 85 3.72 8.61 -0.53
C PRO A 85 3.47 10.11 -0.29
N ASN A 86 2.20 10.50 -0.29
CA ASN A 86 1.77 11.85 0.04
C ASN A 86 1.12 11.89 1.42
N ARG A 87 1.00 13.10 1.99
CA ARG A 87 0.20 13.31 3.21
C ARG A 87 -1.24 12.85 2.97
N GLY A 88 -1.79 12.11 3.92
CA GLY A 88 -3.13 11.51 3.85
C GLY A 88 -3.16 10.08 3.30
N ASP A 89 -2.14 9.61 2.59
CA ASP A 89 -2.09 8.24 2.08
C ASP A 89 -2.06 7.23 3.26
N ILE A 90 -2.76 6.10 3.10
CA ILE A 90 -2.66 4.98 4.04
C ILE A 90 -1.57 4.03 3.53
N VAL A 91 -0.61 3.74 4.38
CA VAL A 91 0.53 2.89 4.03
C VAL A 91 0.59 1.65 4.93
N VAL A 92 0.98 0.53 4.32
CA VAL A 92 1.33 -0.72 5.01
C VAL A 92 2.83 -0.88 4.95
N PHE A 93 3.45 -1.14 6.10
CA PHE A 93 4.91 -1.29 6.19
C PHE A 93 5.31 -2.28 7.27
N LYS A 94 6.49 -2.85 7.13
CA LYS A 94 7.07 -3.70 8.16
C LYS A 94 7.50 -2.86 9.36
N TYR A 95 7.10 -3.29 10.57
CA TYR A 95 7.50 -2.58 11.78
C TYR A 95 9.02 -2.65 11.96
N PRO A 96 9.72 -1.50 12.08
CA PRO A 96 11.20 -1.49 12.06
C PRO A 96 11.85 -2.28 13.20
N VAL A 97 11.21 -2.35 14.36
CA VAL A 97 11.73 -3.07 15.54
C VAL A 97 11.45 -4.58 15.45
N ASP A 98 10.34 -4.95 14.81
CA ASP A 98 9.95 -6.35 14.62
C ASP A 98 9.35 -6.53 13.21
N PRO A 99 10.19 -6.83 12.21
CA PRO A 99 9.76 -6.96 10.81
C PRO A 99 8.79 -8.12 10.52
N SER A 100 8.53 -8.98 11.50
CA SER A 100 7.48 -10.00 11.39
C SER A 100 6.07 -9.40 11.40
N LYS A 101 5.93 -8.17 11.90
CA LYS A 101 4.65 -7.46 12.04
C LYS A 101 4.46 -6.42 10.95
N ASP A 102 3.29 -6.44 10.35
CA ASP A 102 2.85 -5.39 9.42
C ASP A 102 2.04 -4.33 10.15
N PHE A 103 2.38 -3.07 9.93
CA PHE A 103 1.67 -1.92 10.47
C PHE A 103 0.94 -1.17 9.36
N ILE A 104 -0.23 -0.67 9.70
CA ILE A 104 -1.05 0.16 8.83
C ILE A 104 -1.23 1.50 9.50
N LYS A 105 -0.82 2.57 8.85
CA LYS A 105 -0.88 3.94 9.36
C LYS A 105 -1.16 4.92 8.23
N ARG A 106 -1.57 6.14 8.62
CA ARG A 106 -1.73 7.26 7.71
C ARG A 106 -0.47 8.12 7.69
N VAL A 107 -0.03 8.51 6.50
CA VAL A 107 1.06 9.48 6.32
C VAL A 107 0.56 10.87 6.76
N ILE A 108 1.23 11.43 7.75
CA ILE A 108 0.94 12.77 8.29
C ILE A 108 1.95 13.78 7.77
N GLY A 109 3.21 13.38 7.68
CA GLY A 109 4.30 14.22 7.19
C GLY A 109 5.23 13.47 6.27
N ILE A 110 5.83 14.20 5.35
CA ILE A 110 6.85 13.74 4.41
C ILE A 110 8.20 14.38 4.78
N SER A 111 9.29 13.93 4.15
CA SER A 111 10.64 14.47 4.38
C SER A 111 10.67 15.99 4.39
N GLY A 112 11.27 16.57 5.43
CA GLY A 112 11.41 18.02 5.63
C GLY A 112 10.24 18.67 6.37
N ASP A 113 9.11 17.99 6.57
CA ASP A 113 8.00 18.54 7.34
C ASP A 113 8.32 18.65 8.82
N VAL A 114 7.85 19.71 9.44
CA VAL A 114 7.89 19.90 10.89
C VAL A 114 6.54 19.49 11.48
N ILE A 115 6.54 18.45 12.31
CA ILE A 115 5.35 17.88 12.93
C ILE A 115 5.29 18.27 14.40
N GLU A 116 4.13 18.76 14.80
CA GLU A 116 3.86 19.10 16.20
C GLU A 116 2.42 18.76 16.57
N ILE A 117 2.22 18.29 17.79
CA ILE A 117 0.90 18.06 18.40
C ILE A 117 0.82 18.89 19.65
N ARG A 118 -0.13 19.80 19.73
CA ARG A 118 -0.44 20.63 20.90
C ARG A 118 -1.88 20.37 21.31
N ASP A 119 -2.09 19.86 22.49
CA ASP A 119 -3.42 19.58 23.05
C ASP A 119 -4.32 18.83 22.05
N LYS A 120 -3.80 17.71 21.52
CA LYS A 120 -4.46 16.88 20.50
C LYS A 120 -4.64 17.54 19.12
N LYS A 121 -4.22 18.78 18.93
CA LYS A 121 -4.28 19.46 17.65
C LYS A 121 -2.99 19.23 16.90
N LEU A 122 -3.12 18.70 15.68
CA LEU A 122 -1.98 18.45 14.80
C LEU A 122 -1.61 19.70 14.02
N TYR A 123 -0.32 19.97 13.97
CA TYR A 123 0.29 21.02 13.16
C TYR A 123 1.34 20.39 12.24
N VAL A 124 1.33 20.82 10.99
CA VAL A 124 2.36 20.48 9.99
C VAL A 124 2.89 21.79 9.43
N ASN A 125 4.20 22.01 9.56
CA ASN A 125 4.85 23.28 9.18
C ASN A 125 4.20 24.51 9.82
N GLN A 126 3.84 24.41 11.10
CA GLN A 126 3.17 25.43 11.92
C GLN A 126 1.70 25.67 11.54
N GLU A 127 1.19 25.08 10.47
CA GLU A 127 -0.21 25.19 10.08
C GLU A 127 -1.04 24.09 10.74
N ARG A 128 -2.16 24.48 11.34
CA ARG A 128 -3.09 23.51 11.93
C ARG A 128 -3.75 22.69 10.82
N VAL A 129 -3.55 21.39 10.88
CA VAL A 129 -4.19 20.45 9.97
C VAL A 129 -5.52 20.00 10.56
N ASN A 130 -6.61 20.32 9.88
CA ASN A 130 -7.93 19.84 10.27
C ASN A 130 -8.08 18.40 9.77
N HIS A 131 -7.72 17.43 10.62
CA HIS A 131 -7.76 16.02 10.29
C HIS A 131 -9.19 15.49 10.39
N ALA A 132 -9.84 15.31 9.25
CA ALA A 132 -11.15 14.66 9.16
C ALA A 132 -11.14 13.20 9.68
N TYR A 133 -9.95 12.59 9.80
CA TYR A 133 -9.79 11.16 10.13
C TYR A 133 -9.30 10.88 11.55
N GLY A 134 -8.75 11.87 12.25
CA GLY A 134 -8.23 11.69 13.61
C GLY A 134 -9.33 11.67 14.67
N VAL A 135 -9.50 10.53 15.35
CA VAL A 135 -10.47 10.38 16.40
C VAL A 135 -9.78 10.24 17.76
N TYR A 136 -10.21 11.04 18.69
CA TYR A 136 -9.78 10.94 20.08
C TYR A 136 -10.90 10.34 20.93
N THR A 137 -10.67 9.16 21.47
CA THR A 137 -11.64 8.44 22.30
C THR A 137 -11.61 8.87 23.77
N ASP A 138 -10.59 9.62 24.16
CA ASP A 138 -10.34 10.08 25.52
C ASP A 138 -10.32 11.62 25.54
N SER A 139 -11.07 12.23 26.45
CA SER A 139 -11.13 13.69 26.63
C SER A 139 -9.91 14.28 27.35
N ARG A 140 -9.16 13.45 28.12
CA ARG A 140 -8.02 13.90 28.91
C ARG A 140 -6.86 14.32 28.00
N ILE A 141 -6.22 15.42 28.32
CA ILE A 141 -4.97 15.86 27.69
C ILE A 141 -3.80 15.43 28.58
N LEU A 142 -2.92 14.58 28.05
CA LEU A 142 -1.75 14.09 28.75
C LEU A 142 -0.51 14.92 28.39
N PRO A 143 0.31 15.31 29.39
CA PRO A 143 1.60 15.94 29.12
C PRO A 143 2.54 15.02 28.33
N ALA A 144 3.43 15.61 27.51
CA ALA A 144 4.36 14.89 26.64
C ALA A 144 5.26 13.88 27.39
N HIS A 145 5.66 14.19 28.62
CA HIS A 145 6.52 13.32 29.43
C HIS A 145 5.81 12.06 29.94
N ILE A 146 4.47 12.03 29.95
CA ILE A 146 3.69 10.84 30.31
C ILE A 146 3.44 9.99 29.05
N ARG A 147 2.94 10.59 28.01
CA ARG A 147 2.74 9.97 26.68
C ARG A 147 2.75 11.04 25.59
N PRO A 148 3.57 10.89 24.55
CA PRO A 148 3.64 11.85 23.45
C PRO A 148 2.47 11.72 22.48
N ARG A 149 1.25 11.45 22.99
CA ARG A 149 0.03 11.28 22.21
C ARG A 149 -0.65 12.61 21.94
N ASP A 150 -0.80 13.39 23.02
CA ASP A 150 -1.61 14.62 23.01
C ASP A 150 -0.74 15.86 22.84
N ASN A 151 0.54 15.75 23.22
CA ASN A 151 1.57 16.77 23.07
C ASN A 151 2.86 16.13 22.60
N PHE A 152 3.37 16.56 21.41
CA PHE A 152 4.54 15.97 20.78
C PHE A 152 5.25 16.99 19.88
N GLY A 153 6.55 16.94 19.84
CA GLY A 153 7.39 17.75 18.94
C GLY A 153 7.69 19.16 19.47
N PRO A 154 8.06 20.10 18.59
CA PRO A 154 8.18 19.94 17.13
C PRO A 154 9.33 19.00 16.73
N VAL A 155 9.09 18.17 15.69
CA VAL A 155 10.09 17.26 15.13
C VAL A 155 10.10 17.38 13.61
N THR A 156 11.28 17.58 13.03
CA THR A 156 11.44 17.56 11.57
C THR A 156 11.54 16.12 11.07
N VAL A 157 10.74 15.78 10.06
CA VAL A 157 10.78 14.47 9.42
C VAL A 157 12.10 14.32 8.65
N PRO A 158 12.95 13.34 8.98
CA PRO A 158 14.23 13.15 8.31
C PRO A 158 14.09 12.89 6.80
N GLU A 159 15.18 13.08 6.06
CA GLU A 159 15.22 12.70 4.65
C GLU A 159 14.89 11.20 4.48
N HIS A 160 14.21 10.90 3.38
CA HIS A 160 13.78 9.54 3.03
C HIS A 160 12.87 8.86 4.08
N SER A 161 12.27 9.64 4.96
CA SER A 161 11.39 9.16 6.01
C SER A 161 9.97 9.70 5.88
N LEU A 162 9.04 9.01 6.54
CA LEU A 162 7.64 9.44 6.65
C LEU A 162 7.26 9.48 8.13
N PHE A 163 6.51 10.51 8.50
CA PHE A 163 5.86 10.53 9.79
C PHE A 163 4.44 9.97 9.65
N VAL A 164 4.15 8.90 10.38
CA VAL A 164 2.88 8.19 10.25
C VAL A 164 2.17 8.06 11.59
N MET A 165 0.84 8.16 11.57
CA MET A 165 0.00 8.01 12.76
C MET A 165 -1.20 7.10 12.49
N GLY A 166 -1.77 6.54 13.56
CA GLY A 166 -3.09 5.94 13.49
C GLY A 166 -4.19 7.00 13.45
N ASP A 167 -5.35 6.64 12.90
CA ASP A 167 -6.53 7.50 12.92
C ASP A 167 -7.23 7.44 14.30
N ASN A 168 -7.13 6.34 15.02
CA ASN A 168 -7.58 6.20 16.41
C ASN A 168 -6.44 6.60 17.35
N ARG A 169 -6.61 7.71 18.07
CA ARG A 169 -5.59 8.38 18.88
C ARG A 169 -5.95 8.44 20.34
#